data_53e45c1b4afedde3998753c268bb69fb
#
_entry.id   53e45c1b4afedde3998753c268bb69fb
#
_cell.length_a   1.000
_cell.length_b   1.000
_cell.length_c   1.000
_cell.angle_alpha   90.00
_cell.angle_beta   90.00
_cell.angle_gamma   90.00
#
_symmetry.space_group_name_H-M   'P 1'
#
loop_
_entity.id
_entity.type
_entity.pdbx_description
1 polymer ?
#
loop_
_entity_poly.entity_id
_entity_poly.type
_entity_poly.pdbx_seq_one_letter_code
_entity_poly.pdbx_strand_id
1 'polypeptide(L)'
;MSLRGAERRSNLKELSFLRRQESSLFFWIPTFVGKTKNAMPEPALSDKTRLPRSRWSLAMTRAKGLAMTVLFLFFPTITFPFMPDTEIASFQKEIAGKPVGERIALWAEKFVGTPYDPDPLGEYVTKKVIVADERADCMYLSFRAVELAMSLTPEEAVNIALDKRFINRGKLGNNGKVLNYEDRFQYGEDMLDSGRWGREITEELGKVTEITGSRGRGKVKMVSKEDLLKSLRSSKSSSSLNLRDGDFIFFIKAVEKRKVGEIVGHIGIVKIEQRAESREQRAIYLIHAGGVKNKGGEVKKVRFSEYINSMPFIGIR
;
A
#
# COMPACT_ATOMS: atom_id res chain seq x y z
N MET A 1 -1.48 -28.98 -33.84
CA MET A 1 -1.49 -28.65 -32.42
C MET A 1 -0.07 -28.35 -31.96
N SER A 2 0.25 -27.14 -31.62
CA SER A 2 1.60 -26.65 -31.41
C SER A 2 2.12 -27.04 -30.02
N LEU A 3 3.30 -27.62 -29.93
CA LEU A 3 4.04 -27.99 -28.70
C LEU A 3 4.21 -26.83 -27.70
N ARG A 4 4.15 -25.59 -28.17
CA ARG A 4 4.23 -24.38 -27.32
C ARG A 4 3.05 -24.19 -26.34
N GLY A 5 1.91 -24.81 -26.60
CA GLY A 5 0.74 -24.75 -25.72
C GLY A 5 0.82 -25.68 -24.50
N ALA A 6 1.56 -26.78 -24.65
CA ALA A 6 1.73 -27.78 -23.59
C ALA A 6 2.75 -27.32 -22.55
N GLU A 7 3.83 -26.68 -22.98
CA GLU A 7 4.91 -26.17 -22.10
C GLU A 7 4.43 -25.00 -21.20
N ARG A 8 3.57 -24.12 -21.74
CA ARG A 8 2.95 -23.06 -20.91
C ARG A 8 2.00 -23.61 -19.82
N ARG A 9 1.32 -24.72 -20.09
CA ARG A 9 0.41 -25.33 -19.08
C ARG A 9 1.17 -26.10 -18.00
N SER A 10 2.32 -26.70 -18.31
CA SER A 10 3.18 -27.36 -17.31
C SER A 10 3.79 -26.34 -16.36
N ASN A 11 4.32 -25.22 -16.86
CA ASN A 11 4.90 -24.17 -16.03
C ASN A 11 3.87 -23.50 -15.09
N LEU A 12 2.61 -23.35 -15.52
CA LEU A 12 1.54 -22.84 -14.67
C LEU A 12 1.15 -23.80 -13.55
N LYS A 13 1.18 -25.12 -13.81
CA LYS A 13 0.91 -26.15 -12.79
C LYS A 13 2.05 -26.25 -11.78
N GLU A 14 3.29 -26.15 -12.20
CA GLU A 14 4.47 -26.17 -11.36
C GLU A 14 4.53 -24.93 -10.45
N LEU A 15 4.22 -23.76 -10.97
CA LEU A 15 4.09 -22.53 -10.19
C LEU A 15 2.97 -22.62 -9.15
N SER A 16 1.85 -23.28 -9.45
CA SER A 16 0.75 -23.48 -8.50
C SER A 16 1.10 -24.50 -7.41
N PHE A 17 1.90 -25.50 -7.73
CA PHE A 17 2.39 -26.51 -6.78
C PHE A 17 3.41 -25.91 -5.79
N LEU A 18 4.37 -25.14 -6.28
CA LEU A 18 5.35 -24.43 -5.45
C LEU A 18 4.67 -23.41 -4.51
N ARG A 19 3.62 -22.72 -4.97
CA ARG A 19 2.83 -21.82 -4.12
C ARG A 19 2.10 -22.52 -2.97
N ARG A 20 1.65 -23.77 -3.15
CA ARG A 20 1.02 -24.55 -2.07
C ARG A 20 2.00 -24.97 -0.99
N GLN A 21 3.27 -25.22 -1.33
CA GLN A 21 4.30 -25.53 -0.34
C GLN A 21 4.74 -24.29 0.45
N GLU A 22 4.82 -23.11 -0.18
CA GLU A 22 5.19 -21.86 0.51
C GLU A 22 4.10 -21.36 1.46
N SER A 23 2.80 -21.56 1.13
CA SER A 23 1.70 -21.16 2.03
C SER A 23 1.60 -21.99 3.32
N SER A 24 2.20 -23.18 3.38
CA SER A 24 2.30 -23.99 4.60
C SER A 24 3.47 -23.61 5.52
N LEU A 25 4.40 -22.74 5.06
CA LEU A 25 5.55 -22.26 5.83
C LEU A 25 5.32 -20.93 6.55
N PHE A 26 4.14 -20.32 6.42
CA PHE A 26 3.83 -19.03 7.03
C PHE A 26 3.40 -19.06 8.50
N PHE A 27 3.54 -20.19 9.21
CA PHE A 27 3.38 -20.28 10.66
C PHE A 27 4.74 -20.35 11.36
N TRP A 28 5.55 -19.29 11.23
CA TRP A 28 6.70 -19.10 12.13
C TRP A 28 6.64 -17.69 12.71
N ILE A 29 6.01 -17.59 13.88
CA ILE A 29 6.14 -16.44 14.77
C ILE A 29 7.46 -16.66 15.53
N PRO A 30 8.46 -15.79 15.43
CA PRO A 30 9.60 -15.87 16.32
C PRO A 30 9.15 -15.44 17.71
N THR A 31 8.96 -16.38 18.61
CA THR A 31 8.86 -16.12 20.02
C THR A 31 10.25 -15.66 20.50
N PHE A 32 10.42 -14.37 20.68
CA PHE A 32 11.60 -13.82 21.34
C PHE A 32 11.48 -14.16 22.84
N VAL A 33 12.07 -15.25 23.25
CA VAL A 33 12.40 -15.52 24.67
C VAL A 33 13.67 -14.75 24.98
N GLY A 34 13.52 -13.54 25.47
CA GLY A 34 14.61 -12.78 26.06
C GLY A 34 15.00 -13.36 27.40
N LYS A 35 16.11 -14.05 27.46
CA LYS A 35 16.81 -14.32 28.73
C LYS A 35 17.50 -13.03 29.17
N THR A 36 16.91 -12.29 30.10
CA THR A 36 17.63 -11.31 30.93
C THR A 36 18.03 -11.98 32.21
N LYS A 37 19.29 -12.39 32.28
CA LYS A 37 20.03 -12.54 33.56
C LYS A 37 20.81 -11.25 33.72
N ASN A 38 20.47 -10.46 34.73
CA ASN A 38 21.42 -9.76 35.60
C ASN A 38 20.59 -9.04 36.67
N ALA A 39 20.57 -9.64 37.83
CA ALA A 39 20.13 -9.01 39.07
C ALA A 39 21.25 -8.06 39.53
N MET A 40 20.88 -6.81 39.81
CA MET A 40 21.69 -5.92 40.63
C MET A 40 21.05 -5.77 42.02
N PRO A 41 21.87 -5.66 43.09
CA PRO A 41 21.40 -5.75 44.46
C PRO A 41 20.74 -4.46 44.93
N GLU A 42 19.75 -4.62 45.81
CA GLU A 42 19.10 -3.54 46.57
C GLU A 42 20.10 -2.89 47.55
N PRO A 43 20.09 -1.58 47.72
CA PRO A 43 20.71 -0.95 48.90
C PRO A 43 19.76 -0.88 50.07
N ALA A 44 20.33 -1.21 51.22
CA ALA A 44 19.72 -1.28 52.51
C ALA A 44 19.05 0.00 53.00
N LEU A 45 17.92 -0.16 53.69
CA LEU A 45 17.26 0.81 54.52
C LEU A 45 18.17 1.24 55.70
N SER A 46 18.43 2.53 55.83
CA SER A 46 18.87 3.10 57.10
C SER A 46 17.85 4.08 57.63
N ASP A 47 17.56 3.83 58.83
CA ASP A 47 16.61 4.34 59.79
C ASP A 47 16.89 5.79 60.20
N LYS A 48 15.84 6.44 60.74
CA LYS A 48 15.81 7.62 61.60
C LYS A 48 16.03 9.01 61.04
N THR A 49 14.91 9.76 60.92
CA THR A 49 14.78 10.99 61.76
C THR A 49 13.30 11.41 61.90
N ARG A 50 12.84 11.40 63.12
CA ARG A 50 11.61 12.07 63.59
C ARG A 50 11.87 13.59 63.60
N LEU A 51 10.89 14.37 63.12
CA LEU A 51 10.69 15.75 63.55
C LEU A 51 9.20 16.12 63.62
N PRO A 52 8.79 17.21 64.34
CA PRO A 52 7.69 17.16 65.24
C PRO A 52 6.38 17.74 64.69
N ARG A 53 5.28 17.32 65.37
CA ARG A 53 3.95 17.94 65.23
C ARG A 53 4.01 19.40 65.67
N SER A 54 3.57 20.33 64.81
CA SER A 54 3.04 21.60 65.19
C SER A 54 1.58 21.71 64.75
N ARG A 55 0.75 21.89 65.79
CA ARG A 55 -0.64 22.27 65.69
C ARG A 55 -0.79 23.61 65.03
N TRP A 56 -1.64 23.72 64.01
CA TRP A 56 -2.49 24.90 63.82
C TRP A 56 -3.87 24.47 63.40
N SER A 57 -4.82 24.89 64.19
CA SER A 57 -6.24 24.67 64.04
C SER A 57 -6.88 25.83 63.25
N LEU A 58 -8.00 25.50 62.62
CA LEU A 58 -9.12 26.34 62.24
C LEU A 58 -8.98 27.35 61.10
N ALA A 59 -9.65 27.00 60.00
CA ALA A 59 -10.75 27.85 59.52
C ALA A 59 -11.62 27.04 58.53
N MET A 60 -12.86 26.78 58.97
CA MET A 60 -13.91 26.29 58.08
C MET A 60 -14.31 27.42 57.14
N THR A 61 -14.15 27.19 55.84
CA THR A 61 -14.89 27.95 54.85
C THR A 61 -15.58 26.93 53.95
N ARG A 62 -16.90 26.88 54.07
CA ARG A 62 -17.80 26.16 53.20
C ARG A 62 -17.66 26.72 51.77
N ALA A 63 -16.92 26.07 50.93
CA ALA A 63 -17.02 26.22 49.47
C ALA A 63 -17.90 25.08 48.96
N LYS A 64 -19.12 25.41 48.50
CA LYS A 64 -20.00 24.51 47.77
C LYS A 64 -19.24 24.06 46.49
N GLY A 65 -18.70 22.85 46.52
CA GLY A 65 -18.11 22.24 45.37
C GLY A 65 -19.15 21.98 44.31
N LEU A 66 -19.11 22.75 43.25
CA LEU A 66 -19.79 22.43 42.01
C LEU A 66 -19.01 21.23 41.42
N ALA A 67 -19.56 20.03 41.61
CA ALA A 67 -19.08 18.84 40.91
C ALA A 67 -19.38 19.03 39.42
N MET A 68 -18.39 19.51 38.68
CA MET A 68 -18.41 19.55 37.21
C MET A 68 -18.22 18.12 36.72
N THR A 69 -19.33 17.40 36.58
CA THR A 69 -19.34 16.11 35.89
C THR A 69 -19.02 16.38 34.46
N VAL A 70 -17.74 16.15 34.08
CA VAL A 70 -17.33 16.12 32.66
C VAL A 70 -17.98 14.89 32.06
N LEU A 71 -19.14 15.09 31.44
CA LEU A 71 -19.80 14.10 30.62
C LEU A 71 -18.93 13.93 29.36
N PHE A 72 -18.04 12.94 29.36
CA PHE A 72 -17.42 12.46 28.16
C PHE A 72 -18.52 11.87 27.27
N LEU A 73 -19.07 12.70 26.40
CA LEU A 73 -19.87 12.24 25.28
C LEU A 73 -18.91 11.41 24.41
N PHE A 74 -18.95 10.10 24.59
CA PHE A 74 -18.47 9.16 23.59
C PHE A 74 -19.37 9.35 22.36
N PHE A 75 -18.99 10.27 21.48
CA PHE A 75 -19.49 10.23 20.12
C PHE A 75 -18.90 8.95 19.52
N PRO A 76 -19.70 7.96 19.14
CA PRO A 76 -19.22 6.90 18.32
C PRO A 76 -18.60 7.59 17.08
N THR A 77 -17.32 7.41 16.85
CA THR A 77 -16.71 7.77 15.57
C THR A 77 -17.44 6.93 14.53
N ILE A 78 -18.43 7.55 13.88
CA ILE A 78 -19.06 6.98 12.70
C ILE A 78 -17.95 7.00 11.65
N THR A 79 -17.26 5.87 11.52
CA THR A 79 -16.38 5.63 10.37
C THR A 79 -17.29 5.51 9.17
N PHE A 80 -17.45 6.61 8.45
CA PHE A 80 -18.09 6.55 7.15
C PHE A 80 -17.25 5.63 6.27
N PRO A 81 -17.89 4.73 5.49
CA PRO A 81 -17.19 4.04 4.42
C PRO A 81 -16.52 5.10 3.53
N PHE A 82 -15.40 4.76 2.90
CA PHE A 82 -14.59 5.66 2.06
C PHE A 82 -15.46 6.57 1.17
N MET A 83 -16.47 6.00 0.52
CA MET A 83 -17.41 6.71 -0.33
C MET A 83 -18.67 5.86 -0.53
N PRO A 84 -19.89 6.40 -0.39
CA PRO A 84 -21.13 5.69 -0.71
C PRO A 84 -21.19 5.27 -2.18
N ASP A 85 -21.83 4.14 -2.49
CA ASP A 85 -21.99 3.64 -3.86
C ASP A 85 -22.61 4.66 -4.81
N THR A 86 -23.54 5.51 -4.33
CA THR A 86 -24.14 6.59 -5.09
C THR A 86 -23.13 7.65 -5.51
N GLU A 87 -22.19 7.99 -4.65
CA GLU A 87 -21.10 8.92 -4.93
C GLU A 87 -20.09 8.30 -5.89
N ILE A 88 -19.74 7.02 -5.68
CA ILE A 88 -18.89 6.26 -6.60
C ILE A 88 -19.50 6.28 -8.00
N ALA A 89 -20.77 5.91 -8.15
CA ALA A 89 -21.46 5.89 -9.43
C ALA A 89 -21.53 7.28 -10.09
N SER A 90 -21.76 8.34 -9.30
CA SER A 90 -21.76 9.72 -9.80
C SER A 90 -20.38 10.11 -10.34
N PHE A 91 -19.32 9.82 -9.62
CA PHE A 91 -17.96 10.14 -10.05
C PHE A 91 -17.51 9.30 -11.24
N GLN A 92 -17.86 8.00 -11.29
CA GLN A 92 -17.63 7.16 -12.46
C GLN A 92 -18.25 7.77 -13.72
N LYS A 93 -19.49 8.25 -13.62
CA LYS A 93 -20.20 8.91 -14.73
C LYS A 93 -19.53 10.22 -15.14
N GLU A 94 -19.13 11.03 -14.16
CA GLU A 94 -18.43 12.30 -14.40
C GLU A 94 -17.16 12.13 -15.23
N ILE A 95 -16.37 11.12 -14.89
CA ILE A 95 -15.06 10.91 -15.53
C ILE A 95 -15.08 9.92 -16.70
N ALA A 96 -16.25 9.35 -17.06
CA ALA A 96 -16.36 8.27 -18.05
C ALA A 96 -15.76 8.61 -19.42
N GLY A 97 -15.81 9.89 -19.84
CA GLY A 97 -15.24 10.36 -21.12
C GLY A 97 -13.72 10.55 -21.13
N LYS A 98 -13.06 10.42 -19.98
CA LYS A 98 -11.59 10.60 -19.87
C LYS A 98 -10.83 9.33 -20.24
N PRO A 99 -9.56 9.46 -20.73
CA PRO A 99 -8.67 8.32 -20.91
C PRO A 99 -8.56 7.47 -19.64
N VAL A 100 -8.41 6.15 -19.77
CA VAL A 100 -8.39 5.23 -18.63
C VAL A 100 -7.28 5.56 -17.63
N GLY A 101 -6.08 5.95 -18.07
CA GLY A 101 -5.00 6.36 -17.19
C GLY A 101 -5.36 7.59 -16.35
N GLU A 102 -5.98 8.60 -16.96
CA GLU A 102 -6.47 9.79 -16.24
C GLU A 102 -7.52 9.40 -15.19
N ARG A 103 -8.45 8.49 -15.54
CA ARG A 103 -9.45 7.97 -14.59
C ARG A 103 -8.80 7.24 -13.42
N ILE A 104 -7.77 6.40 -13.68
CA ILE A 104 -7.01 5.71 -12.62
C ILE A 104 -6.38 6.72 -11.65
N ALA A 105 -5.70 7.75 -12.19
CA ALA A 105 -5.08 8.78 -11.38
C ALA A 105 -6.10 9.58 -10.55
N LEU A 106 -7.26 9.92 -11.13
CA LEU A 106 -8.34 10.61 -10.44
C LEU A 106 -8.94 9.76 -9.31
N TRP A 107 -9.12 8.45 -9.53
CA TRP A 107 -9.56 7.55 -8.47
C TRP A 107 -8.52 7.40 -7.38
N ALA A 108 -7.24 7.29 -7.73
CA ALA A 108 -6.17 7.28 -6.73
C ALA A 108 -6.16 8.55 -5.87
N GLU A 109 -6.46 9.72 -6.44
CA GLU A 109 -6.60 10.99 -5.70
C GLU A 109 -7.75 10.97 -4.69
N LYS A 110 -8.86 10.30 -5.00
CA LYS A 110 -9.99 10.14 -4.05
C LYS A 110 -9.59 9.33 -2.81
N PHE A 111 -8.60 8.46 -2.90
CA PHE A 111 -8.07 7.71 -1.76
C PHE A 111 -7.08 8.50 -0.89
N VAL A 112 -6.61 9.70 -1.30
CA VAL A 112 -5.67 10.48 -0.47
C VAL A 112 -6.30 10.79 0.89
N GLY A 113 -5.55 10.49 1.97
CA GLY A 113 -6.02 10.57 3.35
C GLY A 113 -6.65 9.28 3.89
N THR A 114 -6.95 8.28 3.05
CA THR A 114 -7.40 6.97 3.52
C THR A 114 -6.33 6.34 4.42
N PRO A 115 -6.69 5.85 5.61
CA PRO A 115 -5.74 5.20 6.52
C PRO A 115 -5.01 4.03 5.86
N TYR A 116 -3.72 3.89 6.18
CA TYR A 116 -2.94 2.73 5.74
C TYR A 116 -3.42 1.46 6.43
N ASP A 117 -3.54 0.37 5.66
CA ASP A 117 -3.92 -0.94 6.20
C ASP A 117 -2.76 -1.57 6.99
N PRO A 118 -2.83 -1.66 8.33
CA PRO A 118 -1.78 -2.20 9.16
C PRO A 118 -1.72 -3.73 9.16
N ASP A 119 -2.76 -4.43 8.66
CA ASP A 119 -2.80 -5.89 8.60
C ASP A 119 -1.61 -6.41 7.77
N PRO A 120 -0.80 -7.36 8.29
CA PRO A 120 0.37 -7.88 7.58
C PRO A 120 0.07 -8.43 6.18
N LEU A 121 -1.10 -9.03 5.98
CA LEU A 121 -1.55 -9.57 4.71
C LEU A 121 -2.42 -8.60 3.91
N GLY A 122 -2.96 -7.58 4.58
CA GLY A 122 -4.03 -6.74 4.10
C GLY A 122 -5.40 -7.20 4.60
N GLU A 123 -6.20 -6.28 5.13
CA GLU A 123 -7.52 -6.56 5.70
C GLU A 123 -8.45 -7.25 4.69
N TYR A 124 -8.41 -6.79 3.43
CA TYR A 124 -9.17 -7.40 2.33
C TYR A 124 -8.80 -8.86 2.07
N VAL A 125 -7.53 -9.25 2.32
CA VAL A 125 -7.05 -10.62 2.21
C VAL A 125 -7.53 -11.44 3.40
N THR A 126 -7.34 -10.94 4.62
CA THR A 126 -7.74 -11.62 5.85
C THR A 126 -9.25 -11.86 5.90
N LYS A 127 -10.04 -10.89 5.46
CA LYS A 127 -11.50 -10.98 5.35
C LYS A 127 -11.98 -11.73 4.12
N LYS A 128 -11.12 -11.97 3.12
CA LYS A 128 -11.44 -12.56 1.80
C LYS A 128 -12.52 -11.78 1.04
N VAL A 129 -12.48 -10.45 1.11
CA VAL A 129 -13.45 -9.55 0.47
C VAL A 129 -12.85 -8.82 -0.72
N ILE A 130 -13.70 -8.37 -1.63
CA ILE A 130 -13.28 -7.53 -2.77
C ILE A 130 -13.19 -6.08 -2.37
N VAL A 131 -14.15 -5.57 -1.61
CA VAL A 131 -14.22 -4.16 -1.20
C VAL A 131 -13.88 -4.05 0.28
N ALA A 132 -12.87 -3.22 0.60
CA ALA A 132 -12.42 -2.86 1.95
C ALA A 132 -11.82 -1.44 1.90
N ASP A 133 -12.63 -0.47 1.43
CA ASP A 133 -12.18 0.87 1.05
C ASP A 133 -11.83 1.77 2.26
N GLU A 134 -12.10 1.34 3.50
CA GLU A 134 -11.78 2.08 4.72
C GLU A 134 -10.29 2.18 5.01
N ARG A 135 -9.51 1.27 4.43
CA ARG A 135 -8.05 1.21 4.57
C ARG A 135 -7.41 0.71 3.29
N ALA A 136 -6.19 1.18 3.01
CA ALA A 136 -5.49 0.76 1.81
C ALA A 136 -4.01 0.49 2.08
N ASP A 137 -3.50 -0.66 1.60
CA ASP A 137 -2.08 -0.82 1.31
C ASP A 137 -1.79 -0.52 -0.16
N CYS A 138 -0.53 -0.59 -0.57
CA CYS A 138 -0.13 -0.24 -1.93
C CYS A 138 -0.73 -1.17 -3.00
N MET A 139 -0.94 -2.44 -2.69
CA MET A 139 -1.58 -3.39 -3.60
C MET A 139 -3.07 -3.09 -3.75
N TYR A 140 -3.76 -2.90 -2.62
CA TYR A 140 -5.19 -2.61 -2.62
C TYR A 140 -5.51 -1.30 -3.33
N LEU A 141 -4.76 -0.23 -3.03
CA LEU A 141 -4.90 1.06 -3.72
C LEU A 141 -4.79 0.89 -5.24
N SER A 142 -3.77 0.14 -5.70
CA SER A 142 -3.54 -0.12 -7.11
C SER A 142 -4.69 -0.89 -7.75
N PHE A 143 -5.17 -1.94 -7.10
CA PHE A 143 -6.31 -2.72 -7.56
C PHE A 143 -7.55 -1.85 -7.68
N ARG A 144 -7.89 -1.17 -6.60
CA ARG A 144 -9.16 -0.46 -6.49
C ARG A 144 -9.24 0.74 -7.44
N ALA A 145 -8.15 1.47 -7.63
CA ALA A 145 -8.09 2.58 -8.58
C ALA A 145 -8.37 2.12 -10.02
N VAL A 146 -7.84 0.95 -10.43
CA VAL A 146 -8.11 0.38 -11.77
C VAL A 146 -9.54 -0.08 -11.92
N GLU A 147 -10.06 -0.79 -10.93
CA GLU A 147 -11.40 -1.37 -10.96
C GLU A 147 -12.46 -0.29 -11.10
N LEU A 148 -12.36 0.74 -10.27
CA LEU A 148 -13.25 1.90 -10.32
C LEU A 148 -13.08 2.72 -11.61
N ALA A 149 -11.86 2.83 -12.13
CA ALA A 149 -11.60 3.54 -13.38
C ALA A 149 -12.11 2.81 -14.62
N MET A 150 -12.15 1.49 -14.60
CA MET A 150 -12.58 0.67 -15.73
C MET A 150 -14.07 0.36 -15.75
N SER A 151 -14.81 0.72 -14.70
CA SER A 151 -16.23 0.45 -14.52
C SER A 151 -17.07 1.72 -14.64
N LEU A 152 -18.36 1.54 -14.87
CA LEU A 152 -19.37 2.59 -14.88
C LEU A 152 -20.32 2.50 -13.67
N THR A 153 -20.28 1.38 -12.94
CA THR A 153 -21.04 1.19 -11.70
C THR A 153 -20.20 0.51 -10.63
N PRO A 154 -20.54 0.64 -9.34
CA PRO A 154 -19.88 -0.07 -8.25
C PRO A 154 -19.89 -1.60 -8.41
N GLU A 155 -20.99 -2.18 -8.90
CA GLU A 155 -21.13 -3.61 -9.13
C GLU A 155 -20.22 -4.10 -10.27
N GLU A 156 -20.09 -3.31 -11.33
CA GLU A 156 -19.16 -3.59 -12.42
C GLU A 156 -17.72 -3.56 -11.92
N ALA A 157 -17.36 -2.64 -11.01
CA ALA A 157 -16.05 -2.61 -10.37
C ALA A 157 -15.73 -3.91 -9.62
N VAL A 158 -16.71 -4.48 -8.91
CA VAL A 158 -16.55 -5.79 -8.24
C VAL A 158 -16.32 -6.90 -9.27
N ASN A 159 -17.03 -6.89 -10.39
CA ASN A 159 -16.84 -7.89 -11.46
C ASN A 159 -15.44 -7.78 -12.10
N ILE A 160 -14.95 -6.56 -12.31
CA ILE A 160 -13.60 -6.29 -12.81
C ILE A 160 -12.56 -6.77 -11.80
N ALA A 161 -12.78 -6.55 -10.50
CA ALA A 161 -11.91 -7.05 -9.44
C ALA A 161 -11.80 -8.57 -9.44
N LEU A 162 -12.93 -9.28 -9.56
CA LEU A 162 -12.94 -10.73 -9.65
C LEU A 162 -12.18 -11.26 -10.86
N ASP A 163 -12.19 -10.53 -11.96
CA ASP A 163 -11.43 -10.90 -13.16
C ASP A 163 -9.93 -10.56 -13.00
N LYS A 164 -9.59 -9.36 -12.54
CA LYS A 164 -8.21 -8.84 -12.58
C LYS A 164 -7.34 -9.27 -11.41
N ARG A 165 -7.86 -9.35 -10.18
CA ARG A 165 -7.04 -9.67 -8.98
C ARG A 165 -6.62 -11.13 -8.89
N PHE A 166 -7.23 -12.03 -9.67
CA PHE A 166 -7.04 -13.47 -9.56
C PHE A 166 -6.40 -14.05 -10.83
N ILE A 167 -5.57 -15.06 -10.67
CA ILE A 167 -4.97 -15.81 -11.79
C ILE A 167 -6.09 -16.48 -12.60
N ASN A 168 -6.98 -17.20 -11.90
CA ASN A 168 -8.24 -17.64 -12.41
C ASN A 168 -9.32 -16.73 -11.82
N ARG A 169 -10.33 -16.39 -12.56
CA ARG A 169 -11.38 -15.47 -12.10
C ARG A 169 -11.83 -15.79 -10.67
N GLY A 170 -11.94 -14.80 -9.81
CA GLY A 170 -12.45 -14.91 -8.47
C GLY A 170 -13.91 -15.41 -8.45
N LYS A 171 -14.26 -16.26 -7.49
CA LYS A 171 -15.62 -16.82 -7.32
C LYS A 171 -16.22 -16.27 -6.04
N LEU A 172 -17.25 -15.44 -6.18
CA LEU A 172 -17.95 -14.85 -5.05
C LEU A 172 -18.93 -15.88 -4.44
N GLY A 173 -18.85 -16.08 -3.14
CA GLY A 173 -19.82 -16.90 -2.40
C GLY A 173 -21.05 -16.10 -1.97
N ASN A 174 -22.10 -16.78 -1.51
CA ASN A 174 -23.36 -16.16 -1.08
C ASN A 174 -23.21 -15.19 0.11
N ASN A 175 -22.11 -15.30 0.87
CA ASN A 175 -21.78 -14.43 2.00
C ASN A 175 -20.91 -13.22 1.62
N GLY A 176 -20.76 -12.94 0.33
CA GLY A 176 -19.92 -11.85 -0.17
C GLY A 176 -18.41 -12.10 -0.09
N LYS A 177 -17.95 -13.28 0.36
CA LYS A 177 -16.55 -13.66 0.41
C LYS A 177 -16.12 -14.38 -0.86
N VAL A 178 -14.87 -14.21 -1.25
CA VAL A 178 -14.29 -14.91 -2.38
C VAL A 178 -13.84 -16.31 -1.95
N LEU A 179 -14.30 -17.33 -2.66
CA LEU A 179 -14.09 -18.74 -2.32
C LEU A 179 -12.69 -19.24 -2.68
N ASN A 180 -12.09 -18.71 -3.73
CA ASN A 180 -10.73 -19.06 -4.23
C ASN A 180 -9.74 -17.93 -4.02
N TYR A 181 -9.72 -17.36 -2.83
CA TYR A 181 -8.92 -16.16 -2.53
C TYR A 181 -7.39 -16.40 -2.65
N GLU A 182 -6.94 -17.63 -2.53
CA GLU A 182 -5.56 -18.06 -2.72
C GLU A 182 -5.05 -17.89 -4.16
N ASP A 183 -5.94 -17.85 -5.14
CA ASP A 183 -5.60 -17.63 -6.55
C ASP A 183 -5.29 -16.16 -6.88
N ARG A 184 -5.35 -15.25 -5.91
CA ARG A 184 -5.06 -13.83 -6.14
C ARG A 184 -3.59 -13.60 -6.49
N PHE A 185 -3.31 -12.51 -7.18
CA PHE A 185 -1.95 -11.98 -7.26
C PHE A 185 -1.47 -11.56 -5.86
N GLN A 186 -0.35 -12.12 -5.42
CA GLN A 186 0.17 -11.89 -4.06
C GLN A 186 1.30 -10.87 -4.02
N TYR A 187 1.98 -10.66 -5.14
CA TYR A 187 3.16 -9.82 -5.25
C TYR A 187 3.05 -8.85 -6.42
N GLY A 188 3.66 -7.66 -6.28
CA GLY A 188 3.65 -6.66 -7.33
C GLY A 188 4.28 -7.13 -8.64
N GLU A 189 5.32 -7.95 -8.58
CA GLU A 189 5.92 -8.53 -9.78
C GLU A 189 5.00 -9.51 -10.51
N ASP A 190 4.09 -10.20 -9.81
CA ASP A 190 3.10 -11.07 -10.46
C ASP A 190 2.07 -10.23 -11.24
N MET A 191 1.70 -9.06 -10.72
CA MET A 191 0.88 -8.09 -11.45
C MET A 191 1.57 -7.66 -12.74
N LEU A 192 2.82 -7.20 -12.63
CA LEU A 192 3.61 -6.70 -13.75
C LEU A 192 3.78 -7.77 -14.83
N ASP A 193 4.22 -8.98 -14.46
CA ASP A 193 4.51 -10.07 -15.39
C ASP A 193 3.23 -10.68 -16.01
N SER A 194 2.05 -10.46 -15.39
CA SER A 194 0.77 -10.98 -15.91
C SER A 194 0.32 -10.31 -17.21
N GLY A 195 0.78 -9.09 -17.48
CA GLY A 195 0.34 -8.26 -18.61
C GLY A 195 -1.12 -7.79 -18.52
N ARG A 196 -1.84 -8.07 -17.40
CA ARG A 196 -3.26 -7.71 -17.23
C ARG A 196 -3.47 -6.27 -16.78
N TRP A 197 -2.42 -5.63 -16.26
CA TRP A 197 -2.47 -4.32 -15.62
C TRP A 197 -1.92 -3.20 -16.50
N GLY A 198 -1.47 -3.53 -17.69
CA GLY A 198 -0.90 -2.60 -18.64
C GLY A 198 0.35 -3.14 -19.34
N ARG A 199 0.95 -2.31 -20.14
CA ARG A 199 2.20 -2.59 -20.84
C ARG A 199 3.38 -2.07 -20.00
N GLU A 200 4.42 -2.85 -19.87
CA GLU A 200 5.67 -2.39 -19.25
C GLU A 200 6.38 -1.36 -20.13
N ILE A 201 6.77 -0.23 -19.52
CA ILE A 201 7.44 0.90 -20.19
C ILE A 201 8.81 1.21 -19.58
N THR A 202 9.38 0.31 -18.79
CA THR A 202 10.66 0.50 -18.07
C THR A 202 11.78 0.99 -19.01
N GLU A 203 11.88 0.42 -20.21
CA GLU A 203 12.91 0.78 -21.19
C GLU A 203 12.68 2.17 -21.81
N GLU A 204 11.48 2.72 -21.71
CA GLU A 204 11.14 4.05 -22.23
C GLU A 204 11.47 5.17 -21.21
N LEU A 205 11.75 4.82 -19.95
CA LEU A 205 12.00 5.77 -18.87
C LEU A 205 13.45 6.24 -18.79
N GLY A 206 14.39 5.52 -19.43
CA GLY A 206 15.80 5.89 -19.43
C GLY A 206 16.74 4.70 -19.49
N LYS A 207 17.97 4.90 -18.98
CA LYS A 207 19.00 3.85 -18.98
C LYS A 207 18.58 2.69 -18.08
N VAL A 208 18.49 1.50 -18.65
CA VAL A 208 18.10 0.28 -17.97
C VAL A 208 19.31 -0.43 -17.37
N THR A 209 19.16 -0.93 -16.17
CA THR A 209 20.12 -1.80 -15.46
C THR A 209 19.46 -3.15 -15.19
N GLU A 210 20.20 -4.23 -15.37
CA GLU A 210 19.76 -5.58 -15.01
C GLU A 210 20.20 -5.94 -13.60
N ILE A 211 19.28 -6.54 -12.84
CA ILE A 211 19.57 -7.09 -11.52
C ILE A 211 19.10 -8.53 -11.43
N THR A 212 19.60 -9.26 -10.44
CA THR A 212 19.14 -10.63 -10.18
C THR A 212 17.65 -10.61 -9.84
N GLY A 213 16.89 -11.42 -10.56
CA GLY A 213 15.49 -11.68 -10.26
C GLY A 213 15.33 -12.60 -9.04
N SER A 214 14.13 -13.09 -8.84
CA SER A 214 13.79 -14.03 -7.77
C SER A 214 12.59 -14.89 -8.15
N ARG A 215 12.31 -15.93 -7.38
CA ARG A 215 11.17 -16.82 -7.61
C ARG A 215 11.16 -17.43 -9.03
N GLY A 216 12.33 -17.95 -9.45
CA GLY A 216 12.48 -18.54 -10.79
C GLY A 216 12.70 -17.55 -11.93
N ARG A 217 12.68 -16.24 -11.64
CA ARG A 217 13.03 -15.20 -12.63
C ARG A 217 14.56 -15.09 -12.73
N GLY A 218 15.07 -15.01 -13.93
CA GLY A 218 16.50 -14.80 -14.20
C GLY A 218 16.92 -13.38 -13.81
N LYS A 219 17.29 -12.57 -14.78
CA LYS A 219 17.53 -11.15 -14.61
C LYS A 219 16.26 -10.35 -14.89
N VAL A 220 16.10 -9.24 -14.16
CA VAL A 220 15.03 -8.27 -14.39
C VAL A 220 15.61 -6.90 -14.66
N LYS A 221 14.96 -6.16 -15.54
CA LYS A 221 15.36 -4.82 -15.93
C LYS A 221 14.74 -3.80 -14.98
N MET A 222 15.46 -2.73 -14.65
CA MET A 222 14.96 -1.58 -13.89
C MET A 222 15.68 -0.31 -14.31
N VAL A 223 15.10 0.85 -14.04
CA VAL A 223 15.83 2.13 -14.06
C VAL A 223 16.33 2.40 -12.65
N SER A 224 17.65 2.65 -12.52
CA SER A 224 18.27 2.86 -11.21
C SER A 224 17.82 4.17 -10.56
N LYS A 225 17.88 4.24 -9.22
CA LYS A 225 17.60 5.47 -8.47
C LYS A 225 18.50 6.62 -8.94
N GLU A 226 19.79 6.35 -9.19
CA GLU A 226 20.77 7.32 -9.65
C GLU A 226 20.41 7.89 -11.03
N ASP A 227 20.02 7.04 -11.97
CA ASP A 227 19.65 7.46 -13.33
C ASP A 227 18.33 8.25 -13.32
N LEU A 228 17.36 7.85 -12.50
CA LEU A 228 16.13 8.62 -12.28
C LEU A 228 16.42 10.02 -11.74
N LEU A 229 17.27 10.12 -10.70
CA LEU A 229 17.63 11.41 -10.13
C LEU A 229 18.37 12.29 -11.11
N LYS A 230 19.22 11.74 -11.97
CA LYS A 230 19.88 12.48 -13.07
C LYS A 230 18.83 12.99 -14.07
N SER A 231 17.88 12.16 -14.49
CA SER A 231 16.83 12.53 -15.42
C SER A 231 15.93 13.63 -14.85
N LEU A 232 15.62 13.58 -13.55
CA LEU A 232 14.79 14.58 -12.86
C LEU A 232 15.50 15.92 -12.64
N ARG A 233 16.86 15.93 -12.57
CA ARG A 233 17.67 17.14 -12.38
C ARG A 233 18.08 17.82 -13.69
N SER A 234 18.12 17.11 -14.81
CA SER A 234 18.47 17.69 -16.10
C SER A 234 17.37 18.65 -16.54
N SER A 235 17.62 19.93 -16.28
CA SER A 235 16.68 21.05 -16.24
C SER A 235 15.98 21.41 -17.57
N LYS A 236 16.27 20.70 -18.64
CA LYS A 236 15.56 20.91 -19.91
C LYS A 236 14.31 20.03 -20.06
N SER A 237 14.06 19.12 -19.10
CA SER A 237 12.84 18.31 -19.19
C SER A 237 12.50 17.56 -17.89
N SER A 238 11.83 18.21 -16.95
CA SER A 238 10.86 17.47 -16.10
C SER A 238 9.80 16.77 -16.98
N SER A 239 9.75 17.10 -18.27
CA SER A 239 9.04 16.42 -19.36
C SER A 239 9.78 15.20 -19.92
N SER A 240 11.00 14.84 -19.46
CA SER A 240 11.80 13.78 -20.09
C SER A 240 11.42 12.36 -19.68
N LEU A 241 10.82 12.20 -18.53
CA LEU A 241 10.23 10.92 -18.18
C LEU A 241 8.90 10.76 -18.92
N ASN A 242 8.82 9.75 -19.81
CA ASN A 242 7.61 9.44 -20.57
C ASN A 242 6.51 8.81 -19.70
N LEU A 243 6.28 9.42 -18.53
CA LEU A 243 5.21 9.02 -17.59
C LEU A 243 3.91 9.72 -17.92
N ARG A 244 2.79 9.04 -17.67
CA ARG A 244 1.43 9.52 -17.90
C ARG A 244 0.58 9.32 -16.65
N ASP A 245 -0.54 10.01 -16.59
CA ASP A 245 -1.56 9.76 -15.56
C ASP A 245 -1.94 8.29 -15.54
N GLY A 246 -1.97 7.71 -14.33
CA GLY A 246 -2.37 6.32 -14.10
C GLY A 246 -1.28 5.28 -14.34
N ASP A 247 -0.06 5.67 -14.73
CA ASP A 247 1.07 4.74 -14.80
C ASP A 247 1.39 4.21 -13.39
N PHE A 248 1.68 2.91 -13.31
CA PHE A 248 2.11 2.27 -12.08
C PHE A 248 3.63 2.26 -11.98
N ILE A 249 4.13 2.66 -10.82
CA ILE A 249 5.55 2.58 -10.50
C ILE A 249 5.77 1.43 -9.51
N PHE A 250 6.54 0.43 -9.92
CA PHE A 250 6.95 -0.70 -9.08
C PHE A 250 8.35 -0.43 -8.53
N PHE A 251 8.45 -0.22 -7.21
CA PHE A 251 9.71 0.09 -6.54
C PHE A 251 10.47 -1.18 -6.19
N ILE A 252 11.73 -1.25 -6.60
CA ILE A 252 12.56 -2.45 -6.58
C ILE A 252 13.43 -2.49 -5.34
N LYS A 253 13.33 -3.58 -4.57
CA LYS A 253 14.17 -3.84 -3.39
C LYS A 253 15.60 -4.25 -3.81
N ALA A 254 16.58 -3.79 -3.05
CA ALA A 254 17.92 -4.34 -3.10
C ALA A 254 17.89 -5.85 -2.75
N VAL A 255 18.77 -6.62 -3.38
CA VAL A 255 18.74 -8.10 -3.30
C VAL A 255 18.79 -8.58 -1.85
N GLU A 256 19.65 -7.99 -1.04
CA GLU A 256 19.86 -8.31 0.37
C GLU A 256 18.66 -7.95 1.28
N LYS A 257 17.74 -7.10 0.79
CA LYS A 257 16.53 -6.70 1.53
C LYS A 257 15.29 -7.52 1.17
N ARG A 258 15.43 -8.48 0.25
CA ARG A 258 14.31 -9.32 -0.19
C ARG A 258 14.07 -10.45 0.81
N LYS A 259 12.90 -10.42 1.44
CA LYS A 259 12.37 -11.57 2.19
C LYS A 259 11.60 -12.44 1.20
N VAL A 260 11.52 -13.73 1.38
CA VAL A 260 10.75 -14.66 0.52
C VAL A 260 10.86 -14.41 -1.00
N GLY A 261 11.93 -13.76 -1.44
CA GLY A 261 12.20 -13.56 -2.86
C GLY A 261 11.32 -12.53 -3.58
N GLU A 262 10.67 -11.63 -2.87
CA GLU A 262 9.92 -10.53 -3.51
C GLU A 262 10.86 -9.44 -4.04
N ILE A 263 10.68 -9.05 -5.30
CA ILE A 263 11.47 -8.00 -5.95
C ILE A 263 10.85 -6.63 -5.70
N VAL A 264 9.53 -6.53 -5.87
CA VAL A 264 8.77 -5.30 -5.67
C VAL A 264 8.49 -5.08 -4.18
N GLY A 265 8.91 -3.94 -3.68
CA GLY A 265 8.67 -3.57 -2.28
C GLY A 265 7.56 -2.57 -2.06
N HIS A 266 7.15 -1.88 -3.12
CA HIS A 266 6.11 -0.87 -3.05
C HIS A 266 5.56 -0.58 -4.44
N ILE A 267 4.33 -0.05 -4.50
CA ILE A 267 3.67 0.38 -5.73
C ILE A 267 3.07 1.76 -5.51
N GLY A 268 3.13 2.62 -6.53
CA GLY A 268 2.43 3.90 -6.54
C GLY A 268 1.87 4.21 -7.91
N ILE A 269 0.99 5.18 -7.98
CA ILE A 269 0.27 5.62 -9.17
C ILE A 269 0.71 7.03 -9.52
N VAL A 270 1.04 7.26 -10.78
CA VAL A 270 1.47 8.56 -11.28
C VAL A 270 0.26 9.47 -11.46
N LYS A 271 0.40 10.71 -11.00
CA LYS A 271 -0.49 11.83 -11.31
C LYS A 271 0.31 13.00 -11.86
N ILE A 272 -0.15 13.54 -12.98
CA ILE A 272 0.47 14.68 -13.64
C ILE A 272 -0.41 15.90 -13.48
N GLU A 273 0.19 17.01 -13.05
CA GLU A 273 -0.46 18.30 -12.99
C GLU A 273 0.27 19.29 -13.90
N GLN A 274 -0.49 20.07 -14.66
CA GLN A 274 0.05 21.20 -15.38
C GLN A 274 0.08 22.41 -14.44
N ARG A 275 1.23 23.10 -14.33
CA ARG A 275 1.28 24.36 -13.59
C ARG A 275 0.59 25.46 -14.40
N ALA A 276 -0.37 26.14 -13.79
CA ALA A 276 -1.13 27.21 -14.40
C ALA A 276 -0.26 28.38 -14.94
N GLU A 277 0.90 28.60 -14.34
CA GLU A 277 1.78 29.73 -14.65
C GLU A 277 2.76 29.48 -15.81
N SER A 278 2.96 28.22 -16.21
CA SER A 278 3.81 27.89 -17.36
C SER A 278 3.29 26.65 -18.07
N ARG A 279 2.97 26.80 -19.37
CA ARG A 279 2.54 25.69 -20.24
C ARG A 279 3.59 24.56 -20.36
N GLU A 280 4.82 24.79 -19.90
CA GLU A 280 5.97 23.89 -20.06
C GLU A 280 6.34 23.08 -18.79
N GLN A 281 5.82 23.43 -17.61
CA GLN A 281 6.18 22.72 -16.38
C GLN A 281 5.10 21.75 -15.91
N ARG A 282 5.26 20.50 -16.31
CA ARG A 282 4.50 19.36 -15.75
C ARG A 282 5.05 19.01 -14.37
N ALA A 283 4.20 18.98 -13.36
CA ALA A 283 4.53 18.45 -12.05
C ALA A 283 4.13 16.97 -11.98
N ILE A 284 5.08 16.08 -11.71
CA ILE A 284 4.82 14.65 -11.54
C ILE A 284 4.65 14.38 -10.05
N TYR A 285 3.54 13.77 -9.69
CA TYR A 285 3.22 13.29 -8.36
C TYR A 285 3.12 11.77 -8.34
N LEU A 286 3.39 11.21 -7.18
CA LEU A 286 3.15 9.81 -6.85
C LEU A 286 2.03 9.76 -5.82
N ILE A 287 1.00 8.98 -6.09
CA ILE A 287 -0.03 8.64 -5.12
C ILE A 287 0.26 7.21 -4.65
N HIS A 288 0.43 7.04 -3.34
CA HIS A 288 0.81 5.76 -2.78
C HIS A 288 0.31 5.60 -1.35
N ALA A 289 0.04 4.37 -0.93
CA ALA A 289 -0.27 4.08 0.47
C ALA A 289 1.02 4.13 1.31
N GLY A 290 1.28 5.29 1.91
CA GLY A 290 2.49 5.58 2.68
C GLY A 290 2.35 5.17 4.13
N GLY A 291 2.68 3.93 4.46
CA GLY A 291 2.58 3.41 5.82
C GLY A 291 3.54 2.27 6.11
N VAL A 292 3.49 1.81 7.33
CA VAL A 292 4.24 0.65 7.82
C VAL A 292 3.27 -0.32 8.47
N LYS A 293 3.35 -1.60 8.12
CA LYS A 293 2.54 -2.65 8.75
C LYS A 293 2.72 -2.61 10.27
N ASN A 294 1.63 -2.78 11.00
CA ASN A 294 1.52 -2.67 12.47
C ASN A 294 1.74 -1.26 13.07
N LYS A 295 2.03 -0.22 12.25
CA LYS A 295 2.20 1.17 12.73
C LYS A 295 1.19 2.13 12.12
N GLY A 296 0.64 1.78 10.94
CA GLY A 296 -0.28 2.64 10.21
C GLY A 296 0.40 3.65 9.30
N GLY A 297 -0.34 4.64 8.88
CA GLY A 297 -0.02 5.65 7.89
C GLY A 297 -1.27 6.05 7.11
N GLU A 298 -1.10 6.57 5.92
CA GLU A 298 -2.20 6.99 5.04
C GLU A 298 -1.81 6.97 3.57
N VAL A 299 -2.77 7.02 2.69
CA VAL A 299 -2.55 7.28 1.27
C VAL A 299 -2.14 8.74 1.08
N LYS A 300 -1.01 8.95 0.40
CA LYS A 300 -0.40 10.27 0.19
C LYS A 300 -0.22 10.58 -1.28
N LYS A 301 -0.32 11.87 -1.60
CA LYS A 301 0.12 12.44 -2.88
C LYS A 301 1.38 13.25 -2.60
N VAL A 302 2.51 12.82 -3.15
CA VAL A 302 3.82 13.44 -2.92
C VAL A 302 4.49 13.77 -4.24
N ARG A 303 5.40 14.74 -4.28
CA ARG A 303 6.19 14.98 -5.48
C ARG A 303 7.06 13.77 -5.79
N PHE A 304 7.00 13.31 -7.05
CA PHE A 304 7.74 12.13 -7.48
C PHE A 304 9.25 12.28 -7.24
N SER A 305 9.82 13.45 -7.54
CA SER A 305 11.24 13.73 -7.30
C SER A 305 11.63 13.65 -5.82
N GLU A 306 10.78 14.13 -4.92
CA GLU A 306 11.01 14.07 -3.47
C GLU A 306 10.95 12.63 -2.98
N TYR A 307 9.98 11.86 -3.45
CA TYR A 307 9.85 10.45 -3.12
C TYR A 307 11.06 9.64 -3.60
N ILE A 308 11.47 9.80 -4.86
CA ILE A 308 12.66 9.12 -5.40
C ILE A 308 13.92 9.47 -4.59
N ASN A 309 14.07 10.73 -4.20
CA ASN A 309 15.25 11.15 -3.41
C ASN A 309 15.31 10.46 -2.03
N SER A 310 14.16 10.27 -1.38
CA SER A 310 14.07 9.71 -0.01
C SER A 310 13.82 8.20 0.03
N MET A 311 13.41 7.57 -1.07
CA MET A 311 13.00 6.16 -1.08
C MET A 311 14.12 5.20 -0.70
N PRO A 312 13.81 4.09 0.02
CA PRO A 312 14.78 3.05 0.40
C PRO A 312 15.01 2.00 -0.71
N PHE A 313 14.47 2.21 -1.91
CA PHE A 313 14.50 1.30 -3.05
C PHE A 313 15.66 1.66 -3.98
N ILE A 314 16.14 0.65 -4.74
CA ILE A 314 17.30 0.82 -5.64
C ILE A 314 16.93 1.31 -7.04
N GLY A 315 15.66 1.24 -7.40
CA GLY A 315 15.16 1.66 -8.71
C GLY A 315 13.67 1.37 -8.87
N ILE A 316 13.19 1.50 -10.11
CA ILE A 316 11.79 1.29 -10.50
C ILE A 316 11.67 0.42 -11.77
N ARG A 317 10.50 -0.21 -11.89
CA ARG A 317 9.96 -0.79 -13.12
C ARG A 317 8.63 -0.18 -13.45
#